data_192f6261df97fb03e6a46a35ebaa007e
#
_entry.id   192f6261df97fb03e6a46a35ebaa007e
#
_cell.length_a   1.000
_cell.length_b   1.000
_cell.length_c   1.000
_cell.angle_alpha   90.00
_cell.angle_beta   90.00
_cell.angle_gamma   90.00
#
_symmetry.space_group_name_H-M   'P 1'
#
loop_
_entity.id
_entity.type
_entity.pdbx_description
1 polymer ?
#
loop_
_entity_poly.entity_id
_entity_poly.type
_entity_poly.pdbx_seq_one_letter_code
_entity_poly.pdbx_strand_id
1 'polypeptide(L)'
;MDKWDHRFMEVARLVATWASCFQPDRKIGAVIVLDKRIMTTGYNGAPAGVKTCVERGECMRKKRGIQSGTRHELCYAIHAEQNAIIQAAKLGVSIEGATLYCTHQPCVICAKMIVNSGISKVVYGEGYPDQFSLEIFKEAGVELMKFDQ
;
A
#
# COMPACT_ATOMS: atom_id res chain seq x y z
N MET A 1 -0.67 -21.05 0.83
CA MET A 1 0.30 -19.95 0.76
C MET A 1 1.68 -20.54 0.55
N ASP A 2 2.37 -20.16 -0.50
CA ASP A 2 3.64 -20.76 -0.85
C ASP A 2 4.85 -19.96 -0.32
N LYS A 3 6.05 -20.51 -0.57
CA LYS A 3 7.29 -19.87 -0.10
C LYS A 3 7.53 -18.48 -0.70
N TRP A 4 6.98 -18.21 -1.89
CA TRP A 4 7.16 -16.94 -2.57
C TRP A 4 6.29 -15.86 -1.93
N ASP A 5 5.07 -16.21 -1.51
CA ASP A 5 4.21 -15.30 -0.76
C ASP A 5 4.90 -14.84 0.53
N HIS A 6 5.53 -15.80 1.24
CA HIS A 6 6.29 -15.47 2.44
C HIS A 6 7.46 -14.53 2.15
N ARG A 7 8.24 -14.83 1.12
CA ARG A 7 9.40 -14.01 0.73
C ARG A 7 9.01 -12.59 0.36
N PHE A 8 7.98 -12.44 -0.47
CA PHE A 8 7.56 -11.10 -0.90
C PHE A 8 6.88 -10.32 0.21
N MET A 9 6.18 -10.99 1.12
CA MET A 9 5.66 -10.31 2.31
C MET A 9 6.79 -9.84 3.24
N GLU A 10 7.86 -10.60 3.37
CA GLU A 10 9.06 -10.15 4.10
C GLU A 10 9.66 -8.88 3.48
N VAL A 11 9.72 -8.83 2.16
CA VAL A 11 10.17 -7.61 1.46
C VAL A 11 9.22 -6.44 1.73
N ALA A 12 7.91 -6.67 1.67
CA ALA A 12 6.93 -5.62 1.99
C ALA A 12 7.11 -5.10 3.42
N ARG A 13 7.36 -5.96 4.37
CA ARG A 13 7.64 -5.60 5.76
C ARG A 13 8.94 -4.79 5.89
N LEU A 14 9.98 -5.18 5.18
CA LEU A 14 11.23 -4.41 5.15
C LEU A 14 10.99 -3.01 4.59
N VAL A 15 10.31 -2.92 3.46
CA VAL A 15 9.98 -1.63 2.83
C VAL A 15 9.15 -0.75 3.76
N ALA A 16 8.25 -1.34 4.54
CA ALA A 16 7.44 -0.62 5.52
C ALA A 16 8.29 0.14 6.54
N THR A 17 9.48 -0.38 6.88
CA THR A 17 10.37 0.29 7.83
C THR A 17 10.90 1.63 7.32
N TRP A 18 10.80 1.88 6.02
CA TRP A 18 11.25 3.12 5.39
C TRP A 18 10.19 4.22 5.41
N ALA A 19 8.97 3.89 5.84
CA ALA A 19 7.87 4.83 5.85
C ALA A 19 8.21 6.08 6.70
N SER A 20 7.80 7.24 6.21
CA SER A 20 8.05 8.52 6.85
C SER A 20 6.85 9.05 7.64
N CYS A 21 5.90 8.19 7.97
CA CYS A 21 4.80 8.54 8.84
C CYS A 21 5.29 8.79 10.26
N PHE A 22 4.79 9.86 10.89
CA PHE A 22 5.14 10.19 12.27
C PHE A 22 4.68 9.13 13.28
N GLN A 23 3.61 8.41 12.96
CA GLN A 23 3.06 7.37 13.84
C GLN A 23 3.69 6.01 13.50
N PRO A 24 4.48 5.40 14.43
CA PRO A 24 5.20 4.15 14.14
C PRO A 24 4.32 2.97 13.77
N ASP A 25 3.10 2.90 14.30
CA ASP A 25 2.14 1.84 14.04
C ASP A 25 1.45 1.95 12.68
N ARG A 26 1.74 3.00 11.92
CA ARG A 26 1.16 3.26 10.62
C ARG A 26 2.16 3.18 9.48
N LYS A 27 3.22 2.41 9.68
CA LYS A 27 4.20 2.14 8.64
C LYS A 27 3.73 0.99 7.77
N ILE A 28 3.50 1.30 6.51
CA ILE A 28 2.95 0.36 5.52
C ILE A 28 3.94 0.21 4.39
N GLY A 29 4.12 -1.01 3.93
CA GLY A 29 4.94 -1.33 2.76
C GLY A 29 4.16 -2.14 1.76
N ALA A 30 4.49 -1.94 0.49
CA ALA A 30 3.88 -2.64 -0.64
C ALA A 30 4.94 -3.04 -1.65
N VAL A 31 4.74 -4.21 -2.26
CA VAL A 31 5.64 -4.74 -3.30
C VAL A 31 4.77 -5.28 -4.43
N ILE A 32 5.04 -4.84 -5.65
CA ILE A 32 4.37 -5.37 -6.85
C ILE A 32 5.28 -6.37 -7.52
N VAL A 33 4.76 -7.57 -7.73
CA VAL A 33 5.51 -8.72 -8.24
C VAL A 33 4.84 -9.26 -9.51
N LEU A 34 5.64 -9.53 -10.53
CA LEU A 34 5.20 -10.17 -11.76
C LEU A 34 6.20 -11.27 -12.13
N ASP A 35 5.72 -12.49 -12.36
CA ASP A 35 6.57 -13.64 -12.69
C ASP A 35 7.73 -13.83 -11.68
N LYS A 36 7.41 -13.75 -10.39
CA LYS A 36 8.38 -13.90 -9.29
C LYS A 36 9.48 -12.83 -9.28
N ARG A 37 9.26 -11.72 -9.93
CA ARG A 37 10.19 -10.59 -9.97
C ARG A 37 9.55 -9.35 -9.34
N ILE A 38 10.28 -8.70 -8.48
CA ILE A 38 9.84 -7.43 -7.92
C ILE A 38 9.91 -6.37 -9.00
N MET A 39 8.75 -5.80 -9.34
CA MET A 39 8.65 -4.73 -10.32
C MET A 39 8.85 -3.37 -9.66
N THR A 40 8.10 -3.11 -8.60
CA THR A 40 8.20 -1.86 -7.84
C THR A 40 7.94 -2.10 -6.37
N THR A 41 8.32 -1.12 -5.56
CA THR A 41 8.03 -1.09 -4.13
C THR A 41 7.40 0.25 -3.78
N GLY A 42 6.72 0.30 -2.66
CA GLY A 42 6.17 1.55 -2.13
C GLY A 42 6.05 1.49 -0.62
N TYR A 43 6.22 2.63 0.00
CA TYR A 43 5.95 2.82 1.43
C TYR A 43 5.19 4.13 1.59
N ASN A 44 4.48 4.29 2.71
CA ASN A 44 3.74 5.52 2.93
C ASN A 44 4.70 6.65 3.32
N GLY A 45 4.66 7.72 2.55
CA GLY A 45 5.55 8.85 2.73
C GLY A 45 5.10 10.07 1.95
N ALA A 46 5.62 11.23 2.34
CA ALA A 46 5.32 12.48 1.66
C ALA A 46 5.81 12.45 0.21
N PRO A 47 5.16 13.20 -0.69
CA PRO A 47 5.64 13.34 -2.07
C PRO A 47 7.09 13.86 -2.12
N ALA A 48 7.79 13.52 -3.18
CA ALA A 48 9.16 13.98 -3.39
C ALA A 48 9.24 15.51 -3.32
N GLY A 49 10.17 16.03 -2.53
CA GLY A 49 10.33 17.48 -2.32
C GLY A 49 9.44 18.08 -1.25
N VAL A 50 8.48 17.31 -0.73
CA VAL A 50 7.61 17.74 0.38
C VAL A 50 8.17 17.21 1.69
N LYS A 51 8.20 18.07 2.71
CA LYS A 51 8.71 17.72 4.04
C LYS A 51 7.89 16.57 4.63
N THR A 52 8.58 15.53 5.14
CA THR A 52 7.92 14.35 5.71
C THR A 52 7.27 14.66 7.05
N CYS A 53 6.35 13.79 7.48
CA CYS A 53 5.73 13.92 8.80
C CYS A 53 6.76 13.76 9.92
N VAL A 54 7.76 12.90 9.73
CA VAL A 54 8.87 12.74 10.70
C VAL A 54 9.66 14.04 10.81
N GLU A 55 10.01 14.66 9.68
CA GLU A 55 10.70 15.95 9.66
C GLU A 55 9.87 17.09 10.26
N ARG A 56 8.54 17.04 10.10
CA ARG A 56 7.62 18.01 10.72
C ARG A 56 7.47 17.78 12.21
N GLY A 57 7.71 16.56 12.70
CA GLY A 57 7.54 16.17 14.09
C GLY A 57 6.08 16.08 14.53
N GLU A 58 5.16 15.93 13.59
CA GLU A 58 3.73 15.86 13.90
C GLU A 58 2.92 15.19 12.81
N CYS A 59 1.72 14.71 13.17
CA CYS A 59 0.74 14.22 12.19
C CYS A 59 -0.32 15.30 11.99
N MET A 60 -0.48 15.78 10.75
CA MET A 60 -1.43 16.85 10.42
C MET A 60 -2.87 16.47 10.75
N ARG A 61 -3.27 15.23 10.47
CA ARG A 61 -4.64 14.77 10.78
C ARG A 61 -4.87 14.74 12.30
N LYS A 62 -3.90 14.22 13.05
CA LYS A 62 -3.99 14.17 14.51
C LYS A 62 -4.01 15.57 15.12
N LYS A 63 -3.18 16.48 14.60
CA LYS A 63 -3.14 17.88 15.02
C LYS A 63 -4.49 18.57 14.82
N ARG A 64 -5.20 18.24 13.73
CA ARG A 64 -6.52 18.81 13.42
C ARG A 64 -7.68 18.06 14.08
N GLY A 65 -7.40 17.06 14.92
CA GLY A 65 -8.43 16.27 15.58
C GLY A 65 -9.22 15.34 14.67
N ILE A 66 -8.64 14.95 13.55
CA ILE A 66 -9.29 14.08 12.56
C ILE A 66 -9.21 12.63 13.02
N GLN A 67 -10.34 11.93 12.93
CA GLN A 67 -10.42 10.51 13.27
C GLN A 67 -9.50 9.67 12.38
N SER A 68 -8.82 8.69 13.00
CA SER A 68 -7.97 7.74 12.30
C SER A 68 -8.72 7.05 11.15
N GLY A 69 -8.06 6.92 9.99
CA GLY A 69 -8.62 6.27 8.82
C GLY A 69 -9.59 7.15 8.01
N THR A 70 -9.73 8.43 8.35
CA THR A 70 -10.60 9.37 7.64
C THR A 70 -9.82 10.59 7.14
N ARG A 71 -10.40 11.31 6.20
CA ARG A 71 -9.85 12.56 5.67
C ARG A 71 -8.38 12.41 5.22
N HIS A 72 -8.12 11.40 4.40
CA HIS A 72 -6.76 11.11 3.90
C HIS A 72 -6.18 12.26 3.08
N GLU A 73 -7.02 13.10 2.47
CA GLU A 73 -6.59 14.27 1.71
C GLU A 73 -5.86 15.32 2.56
N LEU A 74 -6.01 15.24 3.87
CA LEU A 74 -5.31 16.13 4.81
C LEU A 74 -4.03 15.51 5.37
N CYS A 75 -3.66 14.31 4.92
CA CYS A 75 -2.40 13.66 5.25
C CYS A 75 -1.35 13.98 4.19
N TYR A 76 -0.14 14.32 4.60
CA TYR A 76 0.96 14.56 3.66
C TYR A 76 1.43 13.28 2.97
N ALA A 77 1.24 12.13 3.62
CA ALA A 77 1.74 10.86 3.09
C ALA A 77 0.88 10.34 1.95
N ILE A 78 1.54 9.87 0.90
CA ILE A 78 0.95 9.03 -0.14
C ILE A 78 0.96 7.61 0.40
N HIS A 79 -0.08 6.82 0.13
CA HIS A 79 -0.16 5.44 0.59
C HIS A 79 0.89 4.56 -0.09
N ALA A 80 1.30 3.49 0.57
CA ALA A 80 2.30 2.57 0.06
C ALA A 80 1.89 1.96 -1.29
N GLU A 81 0.65 1.54 -1.42
CA GLU A 81 0.10 0.97 -2.65
C GLU A 81 0.11 1.98 -3.80
N GLN A 82 -0.27 3.22 -3.50
CA GLN A 82 -0.25 4.32 -4.47
C GLN A 82 1.18 4.57 -4.96
N ASN A 83 2.14 4.64 -4.04
CA ASN A 83 3.55 4.84 -4.39
C ASN A 83 4.10 3.72 -5.28
N ALA A 84 3.76 2.47 -4.99
CA ALA A 84 4.18 1.34 -5.81
C ALA A 84 3.63 1.44 -7.24
N ILE A 85 2.37 1.84 -7.40
CA ILE A 85 1.74 2.03 -8.71
C ILE A 85 2.34 3.25 -9.42
N ILE A 86 2.57 4.35 -8.72
CA ILE A 86 3.20 5.55 -9.27
C ILE A 86 4.61 5.23 -9.77
N GLN A 87 5.38 4.44 -9.04
CA GLN A 87 6.71 4.02 -9.48
C GLN A 87 6.65 3.25 -10.79
N ALA A 88 5.67 2.36 -10.95
CA ALA A 88 5.47 1.64 -12.20
C ALA A 88 5.20 2.61 -13.36
N ALA A 89 4.35 3.59 -13.15
CA ALA A 89 4.04 4.61 -14.14
C ALA A 89 5.28 5.45 -14.48
N LYS A 90 6.02 5.86 -13.47
CA LYS A 90 7.23 6.70 -13.63
C LYS A 90 8.34 5.96 -14.38
N LEU A 91 8.52 4.67 -14.09
CA LEU A 91 9.54 3.84 -14.74
C LEU A 91 9.09 3.29 -16.10
N GLY A 92 7.81 3.40 -16.42
CA GLY A 92 7.26 2.88 -17.67
C GLY A 92 7.22 1.35 -17.73
N VAL A 93 7.01 0.69 -16.59
CA VAL A 93 6.91 -0.77 -16.54
C VAL A 93 5.45 -1.20 -16.40
N SER A 94 5.06 -2.25 -17.12
CA SER A 94 3.72 -2.81 -17.01
C SER A 94 3.61 -3.66 -15.74
N ILE A 95 2.50 -3.48 -15.02
CA ILE A 95 2.14 -4.31 -13.87
C ILE A 95 0.85 -5.09 -14.12
N GLU A 96 0.45 -5.20 -15.39
CA GLU A 96 -0.72 -5.98 -15.79
C GLU A 96 -0.57 -7.43 -15.36
N GLY A 97 -1.57 -7.94 -14.65
CA GLY A 97 -1.56 -9.33 -14.16
C GLY A 97 -0.67 -9.56 -12.94
N ALA A 98 -0.09 -8.50 -12.37
CA ALA A 98 0.82 -8.62 -11.22
C ALA A 98 0.09 -8.96 -9.92
N THR A 99 0.87 -9.34 -8.92
CA THR A 99 0.43 -9.51 -7.52
C THR A 99 0.97 -8.38 -6.68
N LEU A 100 0.11 -7.78 -5.86
CA LEU A 100 0.49 -6.80 -4.86
C LEU A 100 0.59 -7.47 -3.49
N TYR A 101 1.74 -7.35 -2.85
CA TYR A 101 1.93 -7.74 -1.45
C TYR A 101 1.94 -6.47 -0.61
N CYS A 102 1.04 -6.39 0.35
CA CYS A 102 0.92 -5.21 1.21
C CYS A 102 0.85 -5.62 2.67
N THR A 103 1.53 -4.91 3.55
CA THR A 103 1.52 -5.22 4.98
C THR A 103 0.15 -5.01 5.62
N HIS A 104 -0.69 -4.17 5.03
CA HIS A 104 -2.04 -3.86 5.51
C HIS A 104 -3.06 -3.99 4.37
N GLN A 105 -4.32 -4.23 4.74
CA GLN A 105 -5.39 -4.27 3.75
C GLN A 105 -5.53 -2.89 3.08
N PRO A 106 -5.54 -2.84 1.72
CA PRO A 106 -5.75 -1.58 1.02
C PRO A 106 -7.10 -0.93 1.34
N CYS A 107 -7.09 0.39 1.52
CA CYS A 107 -8.33 1.16 1.67
C CYS A 107 -9.07 1.26 0.33
N VAL A 108 -10.30 1.78 0.37
CA VAL A 108 -11.14 1.88 -0.84
C VAL A 108 -10.51 2.73 -1.95
N ILE A 109 -9.80 3.78 -1.59
CA ILE A 109 -9.12 4.64 -2.57
C ILE A 109 -8.04 3.84 -3.29
N CYS A 110 -7.21 3.12 -2.54
CA CYS A 110 -6.16 2.27 -3.10
C CYS A 110 -6.74 1.10 -3.88
N ALA A 111 -7.85 0.50 -3.42
CA ALA A 111 -8.51 -0.61 -4.12
C ALA A 111 -8.91 -0.22 -5.55
N LYS A 112 -9.48 0.96 -5.74
CA LYS A 112 -9.85 1.47 -7.07
C LYS A 112 -8.63 1.61 -7.97
N MET A 113 -7.53 2.14 -7.44
CA MET A 113 -6.29 2.29 -8.20
C MET A 113 -5.67 0.93 -8.56
N ILE A 114 -5.66 0.00 -7.61
CA ILE A 114 -5.14 -1.35 -7.81
C ILE A 114 -5.90 -2.06 -8.93
N VAL A 115 -7.23 -2.03 -8.87
CA VAL A 115 -8.08 -2.64 -9.90
C VAL A 115 -7.76 -2.05 -11.27
N ASN A 116 -7.71 -0.73 -11.34
CA ASN A 116 -7.54 -0.05 -12.63
C ASN A 116 -6.11 -0.13 -13.17
N SER A 117 -5.16 -0.51 -12.35
CA SER A 117 -3.76 -0.72 -12.76
C SER A 117 -3.51 -2.09 -13.40
N GLY A 118 -4.49 -3.00 -13.37
CA GLY A 118 -4.37 -4.34 -13.94
C GLY A 118 -3.81 -5.39 -12.98
N ILE A 119 -3.59 -5.06 -11.71
CA ILE A 119 -3.18 -6.04 -10.70
C ILE A 119 -4.27 -7.09 -10.55
N SER A 120 -3.90 -8.37 -10.57
CA SER A 120 -4.85 -9.48 -10.54
C SER A 120 -5.03 -10.13 -9.18
N LYS A 121 -4.09 -9.91 -8.26
CA LYS A 121 -4.09 -10.53 -6.94
C LYS A 121 -3.50 -9.57 -5.90
N VAL A 122 -4.10 -9.57 -4.72
CA VAL A 122 -3.61 -8.81 -3.55
C VAL A 122 -3.43 -9.78 -2.39
N VAL A 123 -2.23 -9.81 -1.83
CA VAL A 123 -1.90 -10.51 -0.58
C VAL A 123 -1.66 -9.45 0.48
N TYR A 124 -2.44 -9.45 1.54
CA TYR A 124 -2.33 -8.43 2.59
C TYR A 124 -2.15 -9.03 3.96
N GLY A 125 -1.44 -8.33 4.83
CA GLY A 125 -1.13 -8.79 6.18
C GLY A 125 -2.22 -8.41 7.18
N GLU A 126 -2.09 -7.24 7.74
CA GLU A 126 -2.95 -6.75 8.82
C GLU A 126 -3.89 -5.65 8.33
N GLY A 127 -4.67 -5.11 9.24
CA GLY A 127 -5.49 -3.94 9.03
C GLY A 127 -6.96 -4.16 9.35
N TYR A 128 -7.65 -3.06 9.46
CA TYR A 128 -9.10 -3.08 9.66
C TYR A 128 -9.77 -3.45 8.33
N PRO A 129 -10.76 -4.35 8.35
CA PRO A 129 -11.48 -4.67 7.14
C PRO A 129 -12.25 -3.44 6.63
N ASP A 130 -11.90 -3.00 5.43
CA ASP A 130 -12.68 -2.01 4.68
C ASP A 130 -13.63 -2.79 3.79
N GLN A 131 -14.89 -2.89 4.20
CA GLN A 131 -15.88 -3.70 3.50
C GLN A 131 -16.11 -3.22 2.07
N PHE A 132 -16.10 -1.92 1.84
CA PHE A 132 -16.28 -1.38 0.50
C PHE A 132 -15.09 -1.71 -0.41
N SER A 133 -13.87 -1.71 0.13
CA SER A 133 -12.69 -2.16 -0.58
C SER A 133 -12.81 -3.61 -1.02
N LEU A 134 -13.26 -4.49 -0.11
CA LEU A 134 -13.46 -5.91 -0.41
C LEU A 134 -14.50 -6.12 -1.52
N GLU A 135 -15.59 -5.36 -1.50
CA GLU A 135 -16.63 -5.42 -2.54
C GLU A 135 -16.10 -5.03 -3.91
N ILE A 136 -15.28 -3.98 -3.98
CA ILE A 136 -14.67 -3.52 -5.22
C ILE A 136 -13.75 -4.61 -5.80
N PHE A 137 -12.89 -5.19 -4.99
CA PHE A 137 -12.01 -6.27 -5.45
C PHE A 137 -12.81 -7.48 -5.94
N LYS A 138 -13.84 -7.88 -5.20
CA LYS A 138 -14.69 -9.00 -5.56
C LYS A 138 -15.40 -8.76 -6.90
N GLU A 139 -16.00 -7.61 -7.07
CA GLU A 139 -16.72 -7.26 -8.30
C GLU A 139 -15.79 -7.20 -9.50
N ALA A 140 -14.56 -6.72 -9.30
CA ALA A 140 -13.55 -6.63 -10.35
C ALA A 140 -12.87 -7.96 -10.65
N GLY A 141 -13.10 -9.00 -9.85
CA GLY A 141 -12.45 -10.29 -10.03
C GLY A 141 -11.00 -10.34 -9.58
N VAL A 142 -10.58 -9.41 -8.74
CA VAL A 142 -9.23 -9.43 -8.14
C VAL A 142 -9.20 -10.43 -6.99
N GLU A 143 -8.27 -11.37 -7.04
CA GLU A 143 -8.09 -12.35 -5.98
C GLU A 143 -7.55 -11.69 -4.72
N LEU A 144 -8.17 -11.95 -3.58
CA LEU A 144 -7.71 -11.48 -2.28
C LEU A 144 -7.23 -12.64 -1.42
N MET A 145 -6.07 -12.50 -0.82
CA MET A 145 -5.55 -13.48 0.12
C MET A 145 -5.03 -12.77 1.35
N LYS A 146 -5.57 -13.12 2.52
CA LYS A 146 -5.00 -12.67 3.77
C LYS A 146 -3.77 -13.51 4.09
N PHE A 147 -2.68 -12.85 4.44
CA PHE A 147 -1.43 -13.53 4.77
C PHE A 147 -1.51 -14.16 6.14
N ASP A 148 -1.28 -15.48 6.22
CA ASP A 148 -1.20 -16.21 7.47
C ASP A 148 0.25 -16.21 7.96
N GLN A 149 0.43 -15.77 9.21
CA GLN A 149 1.76 -15.75 9.83
C GLN A 149 2.21 -17.13 10.27
#